data_d0d06fcb80035ddb8a5901aaeeb586e4
#
_entry.id   d0d06fcb80035ddb8a5901aaeeb586e4
#
_cell.length_a   1.000
_cell.length_b   1.000
_cell.length_c   1.000
_cell.angle_alpha   90.00
_cell.angle_beta   90.00
_cell.angle_gamma   90.00
#
_symmetry.space_group_name_H-M   'P 1'
#
loop_
_entity.id
_entity.type
_entity.pdbx_description
1 polymer ?
#
loop_
_entity_poly.entity_id
_entity_poly.type
_entity_poly.pdbx_seq_one_letter_code
_entity_poly.pdbx_strand_id
1 'polypeptide(L)'
;MSIFKGAGVAIVTPMKNNEEVNYDRLEQMIEYQINQGTDCIIIAGTTGESSTLTTEEHAEVIKAAVKFAKHRIPVVAGTGSNCTREAIHLSEEAEKAGVDGLLCVTPYYNKATQGGLIRYYTEIANSVKLPIIMYNVPSRTGCNILPETAAKLYHDVENIVAIKEATGNVAQAAKTMYLTDGKLDLYSGEDGIVVPFMSIGAIGVISVWSNVAPKDVHDMCMAFFDGDTKKAMEIQLKAQPLIEALFSEVNPIPVKKALNLMGMEAGPLRSPLTEMTDANAAKLAEAMKNYGIKLA
;
A
#
# COMPACT_ATOMS: atom_id res chain seq x y z
N MET A 1 17.83 7.97 4.20
CA MET A 1 17.85 7.12 2.96
C MET A 1 16.43 6.60 2.79
N SER A 2 15.85 6.71 1.59
CA SER A 2 14.49 6.26 1.32
C SER A 2 14.39 4.74 1.47
N ILE A 3 13.24 4.21 1.95
CA ILE A 3 13.02 2.75 2.09
C ILE A 3 13.03 2.10 0.70
N PHE A 4 12.32 2.70 -0.25
CA PHE A 4 12.33 2.29 -1.67
C PHE A 4 12.01 3.48 -2.58
N LYS A 5 12.24 3.33 -3.89
CA LYS A 5 11.74 4.21 -4.96
C LYS A 5 11.03 3.36 -5.99
N GLY A 6 9.94 3.88 -6.57
CA GLY A 6 9.20 3.18 -7.61
C GLY A 6 7.89 2.55 -7.12
N ALA A 7 7.64 1.30 -7.49
CA ALA A 7 6.38 0.60 -7.26
C ALA A 7 6.43 -0.28 -6.01
N GLY A 8 5.74 0.14 -4.94
CA GLY A 8 5.44 -0.73 -3.80
C GLY A 8 4.07 -1.40 -4.00
N VAL A 9 4.01 -2.73 -3.95
CA VAL A 9 2.73 -3.44 -4.03
C VAL A 9 2.06 -3.52 -2.67
N ALA A 10 0.84 -2.97 -2.53
CA ALA A 10 -0.04 -3.32 -1.42
C ALA A 10 -0.60 -4.73 -1.68
N ILE A 11 0.20 -5.75 -1.32
CA ILE A 11 -0.08 -7.13 -1.69
C ILE A 11 -1.32 -7.67 -0.97
N VAL A 12 -2.13 -8.48 -1.66
CA VAL A 12 -3.24 -9.22 -1.04
C VAL A 12 -2.73 -10.31 -0.11
N THR A 13 -3.52 -10.68 0.88
CA THR A 13 -3.33 -11.91 1.66
C THR A 13 -4.20 -13.00 1.06
N PRO A 14 -3.63 -14.00 0.38
CA PRO A 14 -4.42 -15.09 -0.18
C PRO A 14 -4.97 -15.99 0.93
N MET A 15 -6.21 -16.44 0.75
CA MET A 15 -6.92 -17.30 1.70
C MET A 15 -7.25 -18.65 1.07
N LYS A 16 -7.28 -19.70 1.88
CA LYS A 16 -7.87 -21.00 1.51
C LYS A 16 -9.39 -20.92 1.57
N ASN A 17 -10.09 -21.92 1.04
CA ASN A 17 -11.56 -21.97 1.06
C ASN A 17 -12.16 -21.98 2.48
N ASN A 18 -11.40 -22.38 3.48
CA ASN A 18 -11.79 -22.33 4.91
C ASN A 18 -11.38 -21.01 5.58
N GLU A 19 -11.01 -19.99 4.79
CA GLU A 19 -10.58 -18.66 5.23
C GLU A 19 -9.23 -18.61 6.01
N GLU A 20 -8.51 -19.71 6.13
CA GLU A 20 -7.13 -19.69 6.63
C GLU A 20 -6.19 -19.03 5.61
N VAL A 21 -5.11 -18.38 6.11
CA VAL A 21 -4.08 -17.79 5.23
C VAL A 21 -3.40 -18.88 4.39
N ASN A 22 -3.29 -18.65 3.10
CA ASN A 22 -2.62 -19.55 2.16
C ASN A 22 -1.17 -19.11 1.93
N TYR A 23 -0.26 -19.57 2.77
CA TYR A 23 1.15 -19.18 2.71
C TYR A 23 1.84 -19.64 1.43
N ASP A 24 1.46 -20.78 0.85
CA ASP A 24 2.05 -21.26 -0.41
C ASP A 24 1.70 -20.31 -1.58
N ARG A 25 0.46 -19.79 -1.60
CA ARG A 25 0.05 -18.80 -2.59
C ARG A 25 0.66 -17.43 -2.32
N LEU A 26 0.85 -17.07 -1.05
CA LEU A 26 1.55 -15.83 -0.70
C LEU A 26 3.00 -15.85 -1.19
N GLU A 27 3.72 -16.96 -1.02
CA GLU A 27 5.07 -17.12 -1.56
C GLU A 27 5.09 -16.95 -3.09
N GLN A 28 4.17 -17.62 -3.80
CA GLN A 28 4.07 -17.53 -5.25
C GLN A 28 3.75 -16.10 -5.73
N MET A 29 2.88 -15.39 -5.02
CA MET A 29 2.55 -13.99 -5.33
C MET A 29 3.74 -13.06 -5.10
N ILE A 30 4.50 -13.25 -4.02
CA ILE A 30 5.72 -12.48 -3.75
C ILE A 30 6.78 -12.77 -4.83
N GLU A 31 6.99 -14.03 -5.21
CA GLU A 31 7.89 -14.39 -6.30
C GLU A 31 7.44 -13.76 -7.64
N TYR A 32 6.13 -13.77 -7.93
CA TYR A 32 5.60 -13.09 -9.11
C TYR A 32 5.92 -11.61 -9.11
N GLN A 33 5.70 -10.91 -8.00
CA GLN A 33 5.98 -9.49 -7.85
C GLN A 33 7.47 -9.18 -8.09
N ILE A 34 8.35 -9.93 -7.44
CA ILE A 34 9.81 -9.75 -7.58
C ILE A 34 10.26 -9.99 -9.03
N ASN A 35 9.78 -11.07 -9.66
CA ASN A 35 10.14 -11.41 -11.03
C ASN A 35 9.61 -10.39 -12.07
N GLN A 36 8.58 -9.63 -11.73
CA GLN A 36 8.01 -8.56 -12.56
C GLN A 36 8.60 -7.18 -12.27
N GLY A 37 9.56 -7.06 -11.34
CA GLY A 37 10.29 -5.83 -11.07
C GLY A 37 9.67 -4.92 -10.03
N THR A 38 8.74 -5.41 -9.20
CA THR A 38 8.23 -4.65 -8.05
C THR A 38 9.37 -4.21 -7.13
N ASP A 39 9.33 -2.96 -6.68
CA ASP A 39 10.42 -2.34 -5.91
C ASP A 39 10.27 -2.56 -4.39
N CYS A 40 9.08 -2.88 -3.89
CA CYS A 40 8.82 -3.11 -2.46
C CYS A 40 7.54 -3.93 -2.25
N ILE A 41 7.54 -4.83 -1.26
CA ILE A 41 6.33 -5.52 -0.78
C ILE A 41 5.76 -4.76 0.42
N ILE A 42 4.49 -4.33 0.33
CA ILE A 42 3.76 -3.78 1.46
C ILE A 42 2.80 -4.86 1.97
N ILE A 43 3.19 -5.54 3.02
CA ILE A 43 2.45 -6.67 3.59
C ILE A 43 1.48 -6.22 4.70
N ALA A 44 0.39 -6.92 4.87
CA ALA A 44 -0.62 -6.68 5.92
C ALA A 44 -1.12 -5.23 5.98
N GLY A 45 -1.25 -4.58 4.80
CA GLY A 45 -1.98 -3.32 4.66
C GLY A 45 -3.48 -3.55 4.48
N THR A 46 -4.22 -2.50 4.11
CA THR A 46 -5.67 -2.57 3.83
C THR A 46 -6.01 -3.63 2.77
N THR A 47 -5.23 -3.66 1.67
CA THR A 47 -5.40 -4.62 0.58
C THR A 47 -5.09 -6.06 1.03
N GLY A 48 -4.22 -6.22 2.02
CA GLY A 48 -3.90 -7.50 2.66
C GLY A 48 -4.90 -7.92 3.74
N GLU A 49 -6.07 -7.28 3.84
CA GLU A 49 -7.13 -7.59 4.80
C GLU A 49 -6.66 -7.59 6.28
N SER A 50 -5.74 -6.67 6.63
CA SER A 50 -5.14 -6.59 7.97
C SER A 50 -6.17 -6.52 9.10
N SER A 51 -7.33 -5.90 8.85
CA SER A 51 -8.40 -5.74 9.85
C SER A 51 -9.17 -7.03 10.18
N THR A 52 -9.01 -8.09 9.40
CA THR A 52 -9.65 -9.40 9.61
C THR A 52 -8.65 -10.51 9.94
N LEU A 53 -7.37 -10.18 10.02
CA LEU A 53 -6.34 -11.06 10.57
C LEU A 53 -6.38 -10.96 12.11
N THR A 54 -6.24 -12.09 12.82
CA THR A 54 -5.93 -12.02 14.26
C THR A 54 -4.54 -11.42 14.46
N THR A 55 -4.22 -10.99 15.67
CA THR A 55 -2.88 -10.43 15.98
C THR A 55 -1.76 -11.42 15.65
N GLU A 56 -2.00 -12.71 15.93
CA GLU A 56 -1.06 -13.80 15.65
C GLU A 56 -0.91 -14.02 14.14
N GLU A 57 -2.02 -14.10 13.39
CA GLU A 57 -1.98 -14.21 11.93
C GLU A 57 -1.28 -13.02 11.28
N HIS A 58 -1.52 -11.81 11.78
CA HIS A 58 -0.88 -10.59 11.30
C HIS A 58 0.65 -10.69 11.42
N ALA A 59 1.16 -11.08 12.60
CA ALA A 59 2.58 -11.28 12.82
C ALA A 59 3.16 -12.40 11.93
N GLU A 60 2.45 -13.52 11.78
CA GLU A 60 2.90 -14.65 10.97
C GLU A 60 2.93 -14.32 9.46
N VAL A 61 1.96 -13.56 8.95
CA VAL A 61 1.94 -13.10 7.55
C VAL A 61 3.14 -12.18 7.26
N ILE A 62 3.48 -11.29 8.20
CA ILE A 62 4.67 -10.42 8.10
C ILE A 62 5.95 -11.26 8.07
N LYS A 63 6.13 -12.19 9.00
CA LYS A 63 7.30 -13.11 9.05
C LYS A 63 7.43 -13.91 7.76
N ALA A 64 6.30 -14.43 7.24
CA ALA A 64 6.27 -15.16 6.00
C ALA A 64 6.73 -14.30 4.81
N ALA A 65 6.26 -13.05 4.71
CA ALA A 65 6.65 -12.15 3.64
C ALA A 65 8.16 -11.85 3.67
N VAL A 66 8.75 -11.57 4.83
CA VAL A 66 10.20 -11.37 5.00
C VAL A 66 10.97 -12.61 4.55
N LYS A 67 10.53 -13.80 4.99
CA LYS A 67 11.13 -15.08 4.60
C LYS A 67 11.08 -15.30 3.09
N PHE A 68 9.95 -15.01 2.45
CA PHE A 68 9.76 -15.24 1.01
C PHE A 68 10.46 -14.18 0.14
N ALA A 69 10.52 -12.94 0.58
CA ALA A 69 11.29 -11.89 -0.11
C ALA A 69 12.80 -12.16 -0.12
N LYS A 70 13.35 -12.85 0.90
CA LYS A 70 14.77 -13.25 0.99
C LYS A 70 15.72 -12.06 0.80
N HIS A 71 15.34 -10.89 1.31
CA HIS A 71 16.10 -9.62 1.18
C HIS A 71 16.39 -9.19 -0.28
N ARG A 72 15.64 -9.69 -1.26
CA ARG A 72 15.79 -9.29 -2.68
C ARG A 72 15.18 -7.90 -2.96
N ILE A 73 14.12 -7.57 -2.25
CA ILE A 73 13.49 -6.25 -2.26
C ILE A 73 13.01 -5.93 -0.83
N PRO A 74 12.85 -4.65 -0.46
CA PRO A 74 12.34 -4.26 0.84
C PRO A 74 10.94 -4.81 1.13
N VAL A 75 10.68 -5.12 2.42
CA VAL A 75 9.38 -5.48 2.96
C VAL A 75 8.95 -4.43 3.98
N VAL A 76 7.82 -3.79 3.76
CA VAL A 76 7.20 -2.82 4.67
C VAL A 76 5.93 -3.42 5.25
N ALA A 77 5.79 -3.41 6.58
CA ALA A 77 4.63 -3.97 7.25
C ALA A 77 3.58 -2.91 7.58
N GLY A 78 2.31 -3.18 7.28
CA GLY A 78 1.19 -2.40 7.77
C GLY A 78 0.94 -2.72 9.25
N THR A 79 1.17 -1.75 10.15
CA THR A 79 1.06 -1.96 11.62
C THR A 79 0.16 -0.94 12.31
N GLY A 80 -0.38 0.03 11.57
CA GLY A 80 -1.28 1.04 12.14
C GLY A 80 -2.59 0.44 12.63
N SER A 81 -3.07 0.94 13.78
CA SER A 81 -4.35 0.59 14.40
C SER A 81 -5.04 1.83 14.96
N ASN A 82 -6.33 1.73 15.24
CA ASN A 82 -7.05 2.77 15.99
C ASN A 82 -6.83 2.68 17.53
N CYS A 83 -6.07 1.69 17.97
CA CYS A 83 -5.57 1.55 19.33
C CYS A 83 -4.04 1.71 19.34
N THR A 84 -3.52 2.77 19.95
CA THR A 84 -2.06 3.04 19.95
C THR A 84 -1.24 1.88 20.51
N ARG A 85 -1.72 1.21 21.58
CA ARG A 85 -1.03 0.06 22.17
C ARG A 85 -0.94 -1.13 21.22
N GLU A 86 -1.98 -1.37 20.44
CA GLU A 86 -1.99 -2.40 19.42
C GLU A 86 -1.03 -2.05 18.28
N ALA A 87 -1.05 -0.79 17.80
CA ALA A 87 -0.11 -0.33 16.76
C ALA A 87 1.36 -0.47 17.22
N ILE A 88 1.66 -0.16 18.48
CA ILE A 88 2.99 -0.36 19.08
C ILE A 88 3.33 -1.85 19.07
N HIS A 89 2.45 -2.71 19.59
CA HIS A 89 2.68 -4.15 19.65
C HIS A 89 2.94 -4.75 18.25
N LEU A 90 2.10 -4.43 17.26
CA LEU A 90 2.30 -4.88 15.88
C LEU A 90 3.61 -4.36 15.27
N SER A 91 3.99 -3.13 15.60
CA SER A 91 5.25 -2.53 15.12
C SER A 91 6.48 -3.23 15.72
N GLU A 92 6.45 -3.56 17.01
CA GLU A 92 7.51 -4.32 17.68
C GLU A 92 7.62 -5.75 17.12
N GLU A 93 6.49 -6.43 16.84
CA GLU A 93 6.51 -7.77 16.23
C GLU A 93 7.03 -7.71 14.78
N ALA A 94 6.69 -6.67 14.01
CA ALA A 94 7.23 -6.45 12.67
C ALA A 94 8.75 -6.18 12.69
N GLU A 95 9.24 -5.39 13.65
CA GLU A 95 10.69 -5.17 13.84
C GLU A 95 11.42 -6.47 14.15
N LYS A 96 10.88 -7.30 15.06
CA LYS A 96 11.42 -8.64 15.36
C LYS A 96 11.40 -9.58 14.16
N ALA A 97 10.41 -9.44 13.28
CA ALA A 97 10.33 -10.22 12.04
C ALA A 97 11.37 -9.80 10.99
N GLY A 98 12.01 -8.63 11.15
CA GLY A 98 13.07 -8.14 10.26
C GLY A 98 12.57 -7.43 9.01
N VAL A 99 11.46 -6.69 9.09
CA VAL A 99 10.99 -5.83 8.00
C VAL A 99 11.89 -4.59 7.84
N ASP A 100 11.85 -3.96 6.67
CA ASP A 100 12.68 -2.79 6.35
C ASP A 100 12.00 -1.46 6.71
N GLY A 101 10.71 -1.47 7.06
CA GLY A 101 9.95 -0.29 7.45
C GLY A 101 8.51 -0.61 7.84
N LEU A 102 7.82 0.41 8.33
CA LEU A 102 6.44 0.31 8.78
C LEU A 102 5.54 1.25 7.99
N LEU A 103 4.32 0.81 7.68
CA LEU A 103 3.24 1.63 7.14
C LEU A 103 2.15 1.77 8.22
N CYS A 104 2.05 2.96 8.82
CA CYS A 104 1.12 3.21 9.92
C CYS A 104 -0.05 4.08 9.44
N VAL A 105 -1.25 3.48 9.32
CA VAL A 105 -2.48 4.22 9.00
C VAL A 105 -2.90 5.10 10.19
N THR A 106 -3.54 6.23 9.91
CA THR A 106 -4.16 7.05 10.96
C THR A 106 -5.22 6.24 11.72
N PRO A 107 -5.46 6.56 13.02
CA PRO A 107 -6.58 5.95 13.75
C PRO A 107 -7.89 6.13 12.99
N TYR A 108 -8.57 5.02 12.75
CA TYR A 108 -9.86 4.96 12.07
C TYR A 108 -10.99 4.80 13.08
N TYR A 109 -12.19 5.20 12.72
CA TYR A 109 -13.42 5.12 13.53
C TYR A 109 -13.45 6.09 14.71
N ASN A 110 -12.56 5.93 15.72
CA ASN A 110 -12.49 6.82 16.91
C ASN A 110 -11.90 8.20 16.58
N LYS A 111 -11.29 8.37 15.40
CA LYS A 111 -10.69 9.62 14.90
C LYS A 111 -9.73 10.28 15.90
N ALA A 112 -8.76 11.00 15.42
CA ALA A 112 -7.86 11.75 16.26
C ALA A 112 -7.87 13.24 15.88
N THR A 113 -7.65 14.13 16.85
CA THR A 113 -7.26 15.50 16.57
C THR A 113 -5.84 15.56 16.02
N GLN A 114 -5.39 16.68 15.47
CA GLN A 114 -4.00 16.81 14.99
C GLN A 114 -2.99 16.59 16.12
N GLY A 115 -3.26 17.10 17.34
CA GLY A 115 -2.46 16.80 18.52
C GLY A 115 -2.47 15.31 18.91
N GLY A 116 -3.61 14.64 18.74
CA GLY A 116 -3.73 13.19 18.92
C GLY A 116 -2.92 12.40 17.90
N LEU A 117 -2.89 12.85 16.63
CA LEU A 117 -2.05 12.25 15.59
C LEU A 117 -0.55 12.41 15.90
N ILE A 118 -0.13 13.61 16.32
CA ILE A 118 1.26 13.83 16.74
C ILE A 118 1.64 12.86 17.86
N ARG A 119 0.79 12.76 18.88
CA ARG A 119 1.04 11.82 19.99
C ARG A 119 1.08 10.36 19.52
N TYR A 120 0.11 9.92 18.71
CA TYR A 120 0.00 8.56 18.18
C TYR A 120 1.27 8.13 17.43
N TYR A 121 1.68 8.93 16.44
CA TYR A 121 2.87 8.62 15.64
C TYR A 121 4.16 8.70 16.46
N THR A 122 4.26 9.65 17.39
CA THR A 122 5.44 9.77 18.27
C THR A 122 5.56 8.57 19.22
N GLU A 123 4.45 8.09 19.80
CA GLU A 123 4.47 6.90 20.67
C GLU A 123 4.88 5.64 19.89
N ILE A 124 4.38 5.43 18.67
CA ILE A 124 4.82 4.32 17.80
C ILE A 124 6.30 4.46 17.46
N ALA A 125 6.72 5.64 17.01
CA ALA A 125 8.10 5.90 16.59
C ALA A 125 9.11 5.65 17.71
N ASN A 126 8.74 5.97 18.94
CA ASN A 126 9.60 5.75 20.12
C ASN A 126 9.71 4.26 20.54
N SER A 127 8.81 3.39 20.06
CA SER A 127 8.81 1.97 20.40
C SER A 127 9.71 1.11 19.50
N VAL A 128 10.10 1.63 18.33
CA VAL A 128 10.88 0.91 17.30
C VAL A 128 11.98 1.79 16.72
N LYS A 129 12.96 1.16 16.06
CA LYS A 129 14.03 1.86 15.32
C LYS A 129 13.77 1.93 13.82
N LEU A 130 12.77 1.22 13.34
CA LEU A 130 12.44 1.15 11.92
C LEU A 130 11.93 2.48 11.38
N PRO A 131 12.19 2.79 10.10
CA PRO A 131 11.59 3.93 9.42
C PRO A 131 10.09 3.74 9.27
N ILE A 132 9.33 4.81 9.47
CA ILE A 132 7.87 4.82 9.44
C ILE A 132 7.36 5.65 8.27
N ILE A 133 6.44 5.06 7.51
CA ILE A 133 5.61 5.74 6.50
C ILE A 133 4.26 6.06 7.16
N MET A 134 3.94 7.31 7.34
CA MET A 134 2.59 7.74 7.73
C MET A 134 1.61 7.39 6.60
N TYR A 135 0.43 6.86 6.92
CA TYR A 135 -0.57 6.57 5.90
C TYR A 135 -1.83 7.42 6.12
N ASN A 136 -2.06 8.35 5.19
CA ASN A 136 -3.16 9.29 5.19
C ASN A 136 -4.25 8.89 4.19
N VAL A 137 -5.39 8.39 4.68
CA VAL A 137 -6.51 7.90 3.85
C VAL A 137 -7.86 8.27 4.48
N PRO A 138 -8.22 9.56 4.50
CA PRO A 138 -9.40 10.04 5.21
C PRO A 138 -10.73 9.47 4.70
N SER A 139 -10.80 9.02 3.43
CA SER A 139 -11.96 8.33 2.87
C SER A 139 -12.29 7.01 3.58
N ARG A 140 -11.29 6.38 4.21
CA ARG A 140 -11.47 5.14 5.00
C ARG A 140 -11.48 5.39 6.50
N THR A 141 -10.64 6.29 6.97
CA THR A 141 -10.44 6.50 8.41
C THR A 141 -11.32 7.58 9.01
N GLY A 142 -11.81 8.52 8.18
CA GLY A 142 -12.45 9.74 8.66
C GLY A 142 -11.47 10.70 9.39
N CYS A 143 -10.16 10.48 9.23
CA CYS A 143 -9.10 11.24 9.88
C CYS A 143 -8.06 11.66 8.83
N ASN A 144 -7.80 12.98 8.71
CA ASN A 144 -6.84 13.54 7.76
C ASN A 144 -5.62 14.09 8.49
N ILE A 145 -4.43 13.68 8.09
CA ILE A 145 -3.17 14.34 8.53
C ILE A 145 -3.04 15.63 7.74
N LEU A 146 -3.12 16.77 8.42
CA LEU A 146 -2.90 18.05 7.76
C LEU A 146 -1.40 18.26 7.43
N PRO A 147 -1.07 19.04 6.40
CA PRO A 147 0.31 19.29 5.99
C PRO A 147 1.22 19.75 7.13
N GLU A 148 0.72 20.64 7.99
CA GLU A 148 1.45 21.14 9.15
C GLU A 148 1.75 20.04 10.17
N THR A 149 0.84 19.09 10.33
CA THR A 149 1.02 17.93 11.23
C THR A 149 2.04 16.95 10.67
N ALA A 150 1.95 16.65 9.37
CA ALA A 150 2.93 15.78 8.69
C ALA A 150 4.34 16.38 8.76
N ALA A 151 4.47 17.68 8.46
CA ALA A 151 5.75 18.39 8.54
C ALA A 151 6.32 18.41 9.96
N LYS A 152 5.48 18.69 10.98
CA LYS A 152 5.91 18.64 12.37
C LYS A 152 6.43 17.27 12.78
N LEU A 153 5.71 16.19 12.44
CA LEU A 153 6.14 14.82 12.71
C LEU A 153 7.47 14.50 12.03
N TYR A 154 7.63 14.89 10.76
CA TYR A 154 8.87 14.71 10.02
C TYR A 154 10.06 15.44 10.64
N HIS A 155 9.87 16.69 11.12
CA HIS A 155 10.96 17.47 11.70
C HIS A 155 11.33 17.06 13.13
N ASP A 156 10.35 16.61 13.91
CA ASP A 156 10.54 16.37 15.34
C ASP A 156 10.82 14.90 15.69
N VAL A 157 10.56 13.95 14.76
CA VAL A 157 10.65 12.50 15.00
C VAL A 157 11.52 11.83 13.95
N GLU A 158 12.72 11.42 14.32
CA GLU A 158 13.82 11.01 13.42
C GLU A 158 13.44 9.88 12.46
N ASN A 159 12.70 8.89 12.93
CA ASN A 159 12.33 7.71 12.15
C ASN A 159 10.98 7.83 11.40
N ILE A 160 10.31 8.99 11.44
CA ILE A 160 9.20 9.29 10.54
C ILE A 160 9.78 9.89 9.25
N VAL A 161 9.90 9.08 8.21
CA VAL A 161 10.67 9.42 7.00
C VAL A 161 9.80 9.66 5.77
N ALA A 162 8.55 9.18 5.78
CA ALA A 162 7.71 9.18 4.59
C ALA A 162 6.21 9.36 4.90
N ILE A 163 5.46 9.69 3.85
CA ILE A 163 4.00 9.66 3.85
C ILE A 163 3.47 8.95 2.60
N LYS A 164 2.54 8.00 2.79
CA LYS A 164 1.62 7.52 1.75
C LYS A 164 0.40 8.41 1.76
N GLU A 165 0.24 9.23 0.73
CA GLU A 165 -0.86 10.18 0.62
C GLU A 165 -1.96 9.63 -0.31
N ALA A 166 -3.11 9.34 0.26
CA ALA A 166 -4.27 8.76 -0.42
C ALA A 166 -5.54 9.61 -0.24
N THR A 167 -5.38 10.93 -0.16
CA THR A 167 -6.51 11.87 -0.18
C THR A 167 -7.03 12.17 -1.57
N GLY A 168 -6.24 11.89 -2.62
CA GLY A 168 -6.49 12.37 -3.98
C GLY A 168 -6.21 13.88 -4.15
N ASN A 169 -5.77 14.57 -3.10
CA ASN A 169 -5.58 16.04 -3.09
C ASN A 169 -4.11 16.41 -3.35
N VAL A 170 -3.79 16.64 -4.63
CA VAL A 170 -2.43 17.05 -5.06
C VAL A 170 -2.01 18.37 -4.39
N ALA A 171 -2.93 19.30 -4.14
CA ALA A 171 -2.60 20.58 -3.48
C ALA A 171 -2.21 20.38 -2.01
N GLN A 172 -2.86 19.47 -1.28
CA GLN A 172 -2.46 19.10 0.07
C GLN A 172 -1.07 18.46 0.08
N ALA A 173 -0.82 17.52 -0.83
CA ALA A 173 0.48 16.88 -0.98
C ALA A 173 1.60 17.91 -1.30
N ALA A 174 1.34 18.82 -2.25
CA ALA A 174 2.30 19.89 -2.60
C ALA A 174 2.61 20.79 -1.40
N LYS A 175 1.60 21.12 -0.56
CA LYS A 175 1.83 21.90 0.66
C LYS A 175 2.67 21.11 1.67
N THR A 176 2.45 19.81 1.81
CA THR A 176 3.29 18.94 2.66
C THR A 176 4.74 18.97 2.19
N MET A 177 4.97 18.81 0.89
CA MET A 177 6.31 18.86 0.30
C MET A 177 6.98 20.24 0.51
N TYR A 178 6.22 21.33 0.35
CA TYR A 178 6.71 22.67 0.64
C TYR A 178 7.17 22.83 2.10
N LEU A 179 6.37 22.35 3.06
CA LEU A 179 6.67 22.47 4.50
C LEU A 179 7.80 21.56 4.97
N THR A 180 8.19 20.58 4.18
CA THR A 180 9.30 19.65 4.47
C THR A 180 10.51 19.88 3.56
N ASP A 181 10.58 21.02 2.88
CA ASP A 181 11.64 21.38 1.93
C ASP A 181 11.87 20.30 0.84
N GLY A 182 10.81 19.59 0.47
CA GLY A 182 10.89 18.49 -0.49
C GLY A 182 11.64 17.24 0.01
N LYS A 183 11.86 17.11 1.32
CA LYS A 183 12.73 16.06 1.88
C LYS A 183 11.96 14.88 2.49
N LEU A 184 10.68 15.06 2.83
CA LEU A 184 9.81 13.95 3.24
C LEU A 184 9.56 13.06 2.02
N ASP A 185 9.84 11.77 2.11
CA ASP A 185 9.52 10.84 1.05
C ASP A 185 7.99 10.76 0.85
N LEU A 186 7.52 11.14 -0.33
CA LEU A 186 6.11 11.12 -0.69
C LEU A 186 5.83 9.91 -1.58
N TYR A 187 4.87 9.06 -1.20
CA TYR A 187 4.32 8.00 -2.03
C TYR A 187 2.86 8.31 -2.38
N SER A 188 2.49 8.17 -3.66
CA SER A 188 1.07 8.16 -4.02
C SER A 188 0.39 6.94 -3.39
N GLY A 189 -0.78 7.16 -2.78
CA GLY A 189 -1.68 6.09 -2.34
C GLY A 189 -2.81 5.82 -3.33
N GLU A 190 -2.82 6.54 -4.47
CA GLU A 190 -3.86 6.52 -5.49
C GLU A 190 -3.26 6.15 -6.84
N ASP A 191 -3.64 4.99 -7.38
CA ASP A 191 -3.12 4.48 -8.64
C ASP A 191 -3.46 5.39 -9.84
N GLY A 192 -4.59 6.08 -9.79
CA GLY A 192 -5.07 6.94 -10.89
C GLY A 192 -4.29 8.25 -11.09
N ILE A 193 -3.45 8.65 -10.13
CA ILE A 193 -2.76 9.96 -10.14
C ILE A 193 -1.27 9.89 -9.75
N VAL A 194 -0.61 8.78 -10.03
CA VAL A 194 0.81 8.58 -9.67
C VAL A 194 1.70 9.61 -10.36
N VAL A 195 1.57 9.79 -11.68
CA VAL A 195 2.38 10.75 -12.45
C VAL A 195 2.18 12.20 -11.97
N PRO A 196 0.96 12.70 -11.70
CA PRO A 196 0.76 13.99 -11.03
C PRO A 196 1.47 14.11 -9.68
N PHE A 197 1.46 13.07 -8.85
CA PHE A 197 2.20 13.07 -7.59
C PHE A 197 3.71 13.08 -7.80
N MET A 198 4.23 12.34 -8.77
CA MET A 198 5.65 12.36 -9.11
C MET A 198 6.10 13.74 -9.58
N SER A 199 5.23 14.50 -10.27
CA SER A 199 5.54 15.86 -10.74
C SER A 199 5.73 16.88 -9.60
N ILE A 200 5.24 16.58 -8.41
CA ILE A 200 5.45 17.40 -7.19
C ILE A 200 6.46 16.77 -6.22
N GLY A 201 7.23 15.77 -6.66
CA GLY A 201 8.32 15.19 -5.90
C GLY A 201 8.04 13.83 -5.25
N ALA A 202 6.93 13.17 -5.56
CA ALA A 202 6.73 11.80 -5.08
C ALA A 202 7.79 10.86 -5.67
N ILE A 203 8.28 9.95 -4.83
CA ILE A 203 9.32 8.99 -5.18
C ILE A 203 8.77 7.61 -5.57
N GLY A 204 7.45 7.48 -5.68
CA GLY A 204 6.80 6.24 -6.09
C GLY A 204 5.36 6.16 -5.66
N VAL A 205 4.85 4.94 -5.67
CA VAL A 205 3.46 4.60 -5.34
C VAL A 205 3.39 3.37 -4.44
N ILE A 206 2.41 3.33 -3.55
CA ILE A 206 1.99 2.12 -2.85
C ILE A 206 0.64 1.71 -3.44
N SER A 207 0.67 0.75 -4.36
CA SER A 207 -0.29 0.48 -5.41
C SER A 207 -1.15 -0.76 -5.15
N VAL A 208 -2.41 -0.71 -5.53
CA VAL A 208 -3.31 -1.86 -5.68
C VAL A 208 -3.18 -2.46 -7.09
N TRP A 209 -3.11 -1.61 -8.11
CA TRP A 209 -2.98 -2.01 -9.51
C TRP A 209 -1.73 -2.89 -9.75
N SER A 210 -0.63 -2.65 -9.03
CA SER A 210 0.58 -3.48 -9.11
C SER A 210 0.36 -4.95 -8.73
N ASN A 211 -0.71 -5.34 -8.04
CA ASN A 211 -1.02 -6.76 -7.83
C ASN A 211 -1.22 -7.51 -9.15
N VAL A 212 -1.83 -6.87 -10.15
CA VAL A 212 -2.20 -7.49 -11.44
C VAL A 212 -1.31 -7.10 -12.61
N ALA A 213 -0.61 -5.95 -12.53
CA ALA A 213 0.29 -5.45 -13.58
C ALA A 213 1.56 -4.81 -12.96
N PRO A 214 2.34 -5.56 -12.18
CA PRO A 214 3.49 -5.01 -11.43
C PRO A 214 4.52 -4.34 -12.33
N LYS A 215 4.86 -4.97 -13.46
CA LYS A 215 5.84 -4.44 -14.40
C LYS A 215 5.44 -3.05 -14.94
N ASP A 216 4.19 -2.84 -15.27
CA ASP A 216 3.74 -1.56 -15.83
C ASP A 216 3.82 -0.44 -14.78
N VAL A 217 3.53 -0.74 -13.51
CA VAL A 217 3.65 0.24 -12.42
C VAL A 217 5.13 0.59 -12.18
N HIS A 218 6.01 -0.40 -12.18
CA HIS A 218 7.46 -0.19 -12.11
C HIS A 218 7.94 0.64 -13.29
N ASP A 219 7.64 0.21 -14.52
CA ASP A 219 8.08 0.88 -15.76
C ASP A 219 7.58 2.35 -15.81
N MET A 220 6.36 2.63 -15.34
CA MET A 220 5.84 3.98 -15.25
C MET A 220 6.68 4.86 -14.33
N CYS A 221 7.01 4.36 -13.14
CA CYS A 221 7.84 5.09 -12.19
C CYS A 221 9.27 5.31 -12.74
N MET A 222 9.87 4.27 -13.31
CA MET A 222 11.22 4.36 -13.87
C MET A 222 11.27 5.31 -15.07
N ALA A 223 10.31 5.25 -15.97
CA ALA A 223 10.23 6.20 -17.10
C ALA A 223 10.18 7.65 -16.62
N PHE A 224 9.41 7.92 -15.56
CA PHE A 224 9.37 9.26 -14.99
C PHE A 224 10.73 9.69 -14.41
N PHE A 225 11.41 8.82 -13.65
CA PHE A 225 12.72 9.12 -13.07
C PHE A 225 13.80 9.33 -14.14
N ASP A 226 13.71 8.61 -15.25
CA ASP A 226 14.63 8.75 -16.41
C ASP A 226 14.32 10.00 -17.26
N GLY A 227 13.29 10.77 -16.90
CA GLY A 227 12.88 11.98 -17.61
C GLY A 227 11.93 11.74 -18.79
N ASP A 228 11.57 10.48 -19.10
CA ASP A 228 10.56 10.15 -20.12
C ASP A 228 9.14 10.25 -19.54
N THR A 229 8.78 11.49 -19.19
CA THR A 229 7.47 11.79 -18.61
C THR A 229 6.32 11.49 -19.57
N LYS A 230 6.58 11.50 -20.88
CA LYS A 230 5.58 11.16 -21.91
C LYS A 230 5.22 9.67 -21.79
N LYS A 231 6.21 8.80 -21.73
CA LYS A 231 6.00 7.35 -21.55
C LYS A 231 5.31 7.04 -20.23
N ALA A 232 5.74 7.68 -19.14
CA ALA A 232 5.08 7.53 -17.83
C ALA A 232 3.59 7.91 -17.91
N MET A 233 3.26 9.02 -18.54
CA MET A 233 1.88 9.46 -18.75
C MET A 233 1.09 8.46 -19.63
N GLU A 234 1.68 7.96 -20.72
CA GLU A 234 1.03 6.99 -21.60
C GLU A 234 0.65 5.71 -20.84
N ILE A 235 1.55 5.19 -19.98
CA ILE A 235 1.27 4.03 -19.13
C ILE A 235 0.14 4.35 -18.13
N GLN A 236 0.22 5.50 -17.46
CA GLN A 236 -0.80 5.95 -16.51
C GLN A 236 -2.18 6.03 -17.15
N LEU A 237 -2.31 6.69 -18.32
CA LEU A 237 -3.58 6.88 -19.00
C LEU A 237 -4.14 5.57 -19.57
N LYS A 238 -3.30 4.71 -20.11
CA LYS A 238 -3.70 3.36 -20.57
C LYS A 238 -4.33 2.55 -19.43
N ALA A 239 -3.85 2.73 -18.21
CA ALA A 239 -4.30 1.95 -17.05
C ALA A 239 -5.62 2.45 -16.44
N GLN A 240 -6.09 3.66 -16.76
CA GLN A 240 -7.27 4.27 -16.11
C GLN A 240 -8.52 3.35 -16.11
N PRO A 241 -8.94 2.73 -17.24
CA PRO A 241 -10.12 1.86 -17.21
C PRO A 241 -9.96 0.63 -16.31
N LEU A 242 -8.74 0.07 -16.22
CA LEU A 242 -8.44 -1.04 -15.32
C LEU A 242 -8.45 -0.58 -13.87
N ILE A 243 -7.83 0.57 -13.56
CA ILE A 243 -7.82 1.15 -12.22
C ILE A 243 -9.25 1.42 -11.75
N GLU A 244 -10.09 2.05 -12.58
CA GLU A 244 -11.50 2.28 -12.26
C GLU A 244 -12.25 0.98 -11.94
N ALA A 245 -11.99 -0.10 -12.69
CA ALA A 245 -12.58 -1.41 -12.45
C ALA A 245 -12.07 -2.03 -11.13
N LEU A 246 -10.78 -1.86 -10.79
CA LEU A 246 -10.17 -2.34 -9.54
C LEU A 246 -10.66 -1.59 -8.29
N PHE A 247 -11.31 -0.44 -8.46
CA PHE A 247 -11.91 0.35 -7.37
C PHE A 247 -13.43 0.52 -7.52
N SER A 248 -14.08 -0.27 -8.40
CA SER A 248 -15.54 -0.24 -8.59
C SER A 248 -16.35 -0.75 -7.38
N GLU A 249 -15.71 -1.50 -6.50
CA GLU A 249 -16.20 -1.89 -5.18
C GLU A 249 -15.10 -1.65 -4.14
N VAL A 250 -15.42 -1.90 -2.86
CA VAL A 250 -14.46 -1.69 -1.77
C VAL A 250 -13.21 -2.56 -1.96
N ASN A 251 -12.04 -1.93 -2.06
CA ASN A 251 -10.76 -2.66 -2.06
C ASN A 251 -10.57 -3.41 -0.72
N PRO A 252 -10.24 -4.74 -0.72
CA PRO A 252 -9.62 -5.50 -1.82
C PRO A 252 -10.58 -6.39 -2.65
N ILE A 253 -11.90 -6.19 -2.62
CA ILE A 253 -12.85 -7.07 -3.33
C ILE A 253 -12.47 -7.21 -4.81
N PRO A 254 -12.31 -6.12 -5.61
CA PRO A 254 -12.01 -6.27 -7.04
C PRO A 254 -10.62 -6.84 -7.31
N VAL A 255 -9.60 -6.47 -6.56
CA VAL A 255 -8.24 -6.97 -6.82
C VAL A 255 -8.09 -8.45 -6.51
N LYS A 256 -8.73 -8.97 -5.46
CA LYS A 256 -8.76 -10.44 -5.21
C LYS A 256 -9.53 -11.18 -6.31
N LYS A 257 -10.64 -10.61 -6.79
CA LYS A 257 -11.36 -11.15 -7.95
C LYS A 257 -10.48 -11.16 -9.20
N ALA A 258 -9.74 -10.08 -9.46
CA ALA A 258 -8.81 -10.00 -10.59
C ALA A 258 -7.72 -11.09 -10.52
N LEU A 259 -7.10 -11.28 -9.37
CA LEU A 259 -6.08 -12.33 -9.17
C LEU A 259 -6.66 -13.74 -9.35
N ASN A 260 -7.89 -13.99 -8.87
CA ASN A 260 -8.58 -15.25 -9.10
C ASN A 260 -8.87 -15.47 -10.60
N LEU A 261 -9.26 -14.42 -11.34
CA LEU A 261 -9.45 -14.48 -12.79
C LEU A 261 -8.12 -14.72 -13.55
N MET A 262 -6.99 -14.33 -13.00
CA MET A 262 -5.65 -14.63 -13.52
C MET A 262 -5.18 -16.06 -13.19
N GLY A 263 -5.97 -16.83 -12.41
CA GLY A 263 -5.57 -18.16 -11.94
C GLY A 263 -4.55 -18.15 -10.80
N MET A 264 -4.38 -17.01 -10.12
CA MET A 264 -3.42 -16.90 -9.01
C MET A 264 -3.96 -17.39 -7.67
N GLU A 265 -5.23 -17.78 -7.61
CA GLU A 265 -5.89 -18.38 -6.44
C GLU A 265 -5.73 -17.54 -5.15
N ALA A 266 -6.10 -16.23 -5.24
CA ALA A 266 -6.13 -15.34 -4.07
C ALA A 266 -7.17 -15.78 -3.02
N GLY A 267 -8.10 -16.65 -3.42
CA GLY A 267 -9.13 -17.22 -2.53
C GLY A 267 -10.26 -16.25 -2.19
N PRO A 268 -11.08 -16.61 -1.20
CA PRO A 268 -12.21 -15.80 -0.74
C PRO A 268 -11.75 -14.59 0.08
N LEU A 269 -12.71 -13.73 0.39
CA LEU A 269 -12.57 -12.62 1.33
C LEU A 269 -13.12 -13.02 2.69
N ARG A 270 -12.55 -12.52 3.77
CA ARG A 270 -13.13 -12.66 5.11
C ARG A 270 -14.24 -11.64 5.34
N SER A 271 -15.28 -12.05 6.06
CA SER A 271 -16.32 -11.14 6.55
C SER A 271 -15.69 -9.96 7.34
N PRO A 272 -16.21 -8.72 7.20
CA PRO A 272 -17.50 -8.35 6.56
C PRO A 272 -17.43 -8.13 5.04
N LEU A 273 -16.29 -8.37 4.40
CA LEU A 273 -16.19 -8.28 2.95
C LEU A 273 -16.91 -9.48 2.29
N THR A 274 -17.40 -9.24 1.08
CA THR A 274 -18.16 -10.24 0.30
C THR A 274 -17.51 -10.43 -1.06
N GLU A 275 -17.93 -11.48 -1.77
CA GLU A 275 -17.58 -11.63 -3.17
C GLU A 275 -18.06 -10.43 -3.99
N MET A 276 -17.31 -10.11 -5.04
CA MET A 276 -17.64 -9.06 -5.99
C MET A 276 -18.97 -9.38 -6.71
N THR A 277 -19.80 -8.38 -6.96
CA THR A 277 -21.05 -8.56 -7.72
C THR A 277 -20.77 -9.04 -9.15
N ASP A 278 -21.62 -9.89 -9.70
CA ASP A 278 -21.44 -10.46 -11.06
C ASP A 278 -21.31 -9.36 -12.13
N ALA A 279 -22.10 -8.30 -12.01
CA ALA A 279 -22.08 -7.20 -12.96
C ALA A 279 -20.72 -6.47 -12.97
N ASN A 280 -20.14 -6.21 -11.79
CA ASN A 280 -18.85 -5.56 -11.69
C ASN A 280 -17.71 -6.54 -12.00
N ALA A 281 -17.83 -7.82 -11.66
CA ALA A 281 -16.87 -8.86 -12.04
C ALA A 281 -16.75 -9.00 -13.57
N ALA A 282 -17.88 -8.92 -14.30
CA ALA A 282 -17.87 -8.92 -15.76
C ALA A 282 -17.15 -7.69 -16.34
N LYS A 283 -17.42 -6.49 -15.81
CA LYS A 283 -16.73 -5.25 -16.22
C LYS A 283 -15.22 -5.32 -15.92
N LEU A 284 -14.84 -5.85 -14.75
CA LEU A 284 -13.45 -6.04 -14.37
C LEU A 284 -12.74 -6.99 -15.35
N ALA A 285 -13.35 -8.14 -15.67
CA ALA A 285 -12.80 -9.09 -16.63
C ALA A 285 -12.64 -8.48 -18.04
N GLU A 286 -13.57 -7.65 -18.47
CA GLU A 286 -13.47 -6.91 -19.74
C GLU A 286 -12.33 -5.88 -19.69
N ALA A 287 -12.24 -5.08 -18.64
CA ALA A 287 -11.16 -4.10 -18.46
C ALA A 287 -9.79 -4.76 -18.44
N MET A 288 -9.65 -5.91 -17.75
CA MET A 288 -8.43 -6.71 -17.72
C MET A 288 -8.02 -7.19 -19.12
N LYS A 289 -8.97 -7.74 -19.91
CA LYS A 289 -8.72 -8.18 -21.30
C LYS A 289 -8.29 -7.02 -22.19
N ASN A 290 -9.01 -5.90 -22.11
CA ASN A 290 -8.70 -4.69 -22.90
C ASN A 290 -7.36 -4.09 -22.54
N TYR A 291 -6.94 -4.22 -21.28
CA TYR A 291 -5.61 -3.82 -20.83
C TYR A 291 -4.50 -4.72 -21.37
N GLY A 292 -4.82 -6.00 -21.62
CA GLY A 292 -3.89 -7.03 -22.11
C GLY A 292 -3.51 -8.06 -21.04
N ILE A 293 -4.23 -8.12 -19.92
CA ILE A 293 -4.03 -9.15 -18.89
C ILE A 293 -4.70 -10.46 -19.35
N LYS A 294 -3.92 -11.54 -19.34
CA LYS A 294 -4.42 -12.88 -19.67
C LYS A 294 -5.23 -13.43 -18.50
N LEU A 295 -6.44 -13.88 -18.78
CA LEU A 295 -7.27 -14.59 -17.83
C LEU A 295 -7.06 -16.11 -17.95
N ALA A 296 -7.26 -16.86 -16.84
CA ALA A 296 -7.13 -18.32 -16.78
C ALA A 296 -8.30 -19.05 -17.49
#